data_fe8fcb5b1b7cbca38421bec1d1da8768
#
_entry.id   fe8fcb5b1b7cbca38421bec1d1da8768
#
_cell.length_a   1.000
_cell.length_b   1.000
_cell.length_c   1.000
_cell.angle_alpha   90.00
_cell.angle_beta   90.00
_cell.angle_gamma   90.00
#
_symmetry.space_group_name_H-M   'P 1'
#
loop_
_entity.id
_entity.type
_entity.pdbx_description
1 polymer ?
#
loop_
_entity_poly.entity_id
_entity_poly.type
_entity_poly.pdbx_seq_one_letter_code
_entity_poly.pdbx_strand_id
1 'polypeptide(L)'
;MEKLRPRLCEILIDSVEHGASVGFLSPLDPASADAFWRKVERALADQQCILLAAELGDGVVAGTVQIDIDTMPNQPHRGEVHKLLVHSSARRHGVGEALMKAVEPVALAAGRWLLTLDTATADAARLYERMGWKLAGVIPNYALNPDRTLTDTTFYWKQLEKG
;
A
#
# COMPACT_ATOMS: atom_id res chain seq x y z
N MET A 1 16.29 -0.50 -6.50
CA MET A 1 15.51 -1.62 -5.95
C MET A 1 16.38 -2.71 -5.32
N GLU A 2 17.38 -3.24 -6.03
CA GLU A 2 18.18 -4.38 -5.54
C GLU A 2 18.75 -4.17 -4.12
N LYS A 3 19.32 -3.01 -3.83
CA LYS A 3 19.87 -2.68 -2.49
C LYS A 3 18.80 -2.52 -1.41
N LEU A 4 17.58 -2.14 -1.78
CA LEU A 4 16.47 -1.95 -0.84
C LEU A 4 15.68 -3.23 -0.57
N ARG A 5 15.74 -4.20 -1.49
CA ARG A 5 14.89 -5.39 -1.44
C ARG A 5 15.00 -6.19 -0.12
N PRO A 6 16.19 -6.40 0.49
CA PRO A 6 16.25 -7.08 1.78
C PRO A 6 15.42 -6.36 2.85
N ARG A 7 15.54 -5.03 2.94
CA ARG A 7 14.75 -4.25 3.90
C ARG A 7 13.26 -4.23 3.59
N LEU A 8 12.90 -4.23 2.33
CA LEU A 8 11.50 -4.32 1.90
C LEU A 8 10.88 -5.68 2.26
N CYS A 9 11.65 -6.77 2.17
CA CYS A 9 11.24 -8.09 2.64
C CYS A 9 10.99 -8.10 4.14
N GLU A 10 11.87 -7.50 4.94
CA GLU A 10 11.69 -7.38 6.39
C GLU A 10 10.39 -6.63 6.72
N ILE A 11 10.13 -5.48 6.07
CA ILE A 11 8.91 -4.70 6.28
C ILE A 11 7.66 -5.51 5.94
N LEU A 12 7.67 -6.26 4.84
CA LEU A 12 6.54 -7.08 4.42
C LEU A 12 6.28 -8.22 5.43
N ILE A 13 7.32 -8.95 5.81
CA ILE A 13 7.22 -10.06 6.78
C ILE A 13 6.74 -9.53 8.12
N ASP A 14 7.34 -8.46 8.63
CA ASP A 14 6.94 -7.81 9.88
C ASP A 14 5.47 -7.38 9.85
N SER A 15 5.01 -6.81 8.74
CA SER A 15 3.62 -6.38 8.59
C SER A 15 2.65 -7.56 8.66
N VAL A 16 2.95 -8.68 7.99
CA VAL A 16 2.13 -9.90 8.01
C VAL A 16 2.12 -10.53 9.40
N GLU A 17 3.26 -10.61 10.07
CA GLU A 17 3.37 -11.14 11.44
C GLU A 17 2.58 -10.32 12.47
N HIS A 18 2.44 -9.01 12.22
CA HIS A 18 1.62 -8.12 13.04
C HIS A 18 0.17 -7.98 12.57
N GLY A 19 -0.31 -8.91 11.75
CA GLY A 19 -1.72 -9.05 11.37
C GLY A 19 -2.20 -8.17 10.23
N ALA A 20 -1.31 -7.53 9.47
CA ALA A 20 -1.72 -6.74 8.32
C ALA A 20 -2.31 -7.63 7.21
N SER A 21 -3.55 -7.34 6.81
CA SER A 21 -4.22 -8.01 5.70
C SER A 21 -3.75 -7.41 4.37
N VAL A 22 -2.63 -7.91 3.86
CA VAL A 22 -1.96 -7.37 2.67
C VAL A 22 -1.74 -8.41 1.57
N GLY A 23 -2.61 -9.43 1.56
CA GLY A 23 -2.62 -10.49 0.55
C GLY A 23 -1.71 -11.67 0.86
N PHE A 24 -1.20 -11.78 2.08
CA PHE A 24 -0.35 -12.89 2.53
C PHE A 24 -0.89 -13.52 3.80
N LEU A 25 -0.58 -14.82 3.97
CA LEU A 25 -0.87 -15.57 5.19
C LEU A 25 0.39 -15.73 6.04
N SER A 26 0.20 -15.82 7.36
CA SER A 26 1.29 -16.10 8.30
C SER A 26 1.50 -17.62 8.42
N PRO A 27 2.75 -18.09 8.56
CA PRO A 27 4.00 -17.34 8.44
C PRO A 27 4.34 -17.03 6.98
N LEU A 28 4.88 -15.83 6.72
CA LEU A 28 5.40 -15.47 5.40
C LEU A 28 6.90 -15.78 5.34
N ASP A 29 7.29 -16.70 4.49
CA ASP A 29 8.70 -17.07 4.34
C ASP A 29 9.49 -16.01 3.52
N PRO A 30 10.82 -15.88 3.77
CA PRO A 30 11.64 -14.89 3.09
C PRO A 30 11.69 -15.05 1.57
N ALA A 31 11.59 -16.28 1.05
CA ALA A 31 11.63 -16.53 -0.40
C ALA A 31 10.36 -16.00 -1.08
N SER A 32 9.20 -16.18 -0.45
CA SER A 32 7.93 -15.63 -0.94
C SER A 32 7.92 -14.09 -0.87
N ALA A 33 8.48 -13.50 0.16
CA ALA A 33 8.63 -12.05 0.27
C ALA A 33 9.56 -11.50 -0.83
N ASP A 34 10.71 -12.13 -1.09
CA ASP A 34 11.63 -11.75 -2.16
C ASP A 34 10.98 -11.90 -3.55
N ALA A 35 10.25 -12.99 -3.78
CA ALA A 35 9.53 -13.20 -5.04
C ALA A 35 8.48 -12.11 -5.30
N PHE A 36 7.75 -11.66 -4.26
CA PHE A 36 6.83 -10.54 -4.36
C PHE A 36 7.55 -9.25 -4.78
N TRP A 37 8.64 -8.89 -4.12
CA TRP A 37 9.37 -7.67 -4.43
C TRP A 37 10.06 -7.71 -5.79
N ARG A 38 10.49 -8.89 -6.27
CA ARG A 38 10.96 -9.06 -7.66
C ARG A 38 9.84 -8.82 -8.68
N LYS A 39 8.60 -9.21 -8.36
CA LYS A 39 7.45 -8.89 -9.20
C LYS A 39 7.19 -7.37 -9.24
N VAL A 40 7.25 -6.71 -8.08
CA VAL A 40 7.13 -5.24 -8.00
C VAL A 40 8.24 -4.55 -8.80
N GLU A 41 9.48 -5.02 -8.69
CA GLU A 41 10.61 -4.48 -9.46
C GLU A 41 10.40 -4.53 -10.97
N ARG A 42 9.84 -5.64 -11.48
CA ARG A 42 9.44 -5.74 -12.90
C ARG A 42 8.33 -4.77 -13.25
N ALA A 43 7.28 -4.69 -12.42
CA ALA A 43 6.18 -3.76 -12.65
C ALA A 43 6.64 -2.28 -12.65
N LEU A 44 7.64 -1.93 -11.84
CA LEU A 44 8.29 -0.61 -11.86
C LEU A 44 9.03 -0.36 -13.18
N ALA A 45 9.80 -1.34 -13.65
CA ALA A 45 10.53 -1.26 -14.91
C ALA A 45 9.59 -1.10 -16.12
N ASP A 46 8.44 -1.77 -16.07
CA ASP A 46 7.39 -1.74 -17.10
C ASP A 46 6.45 -0.52 -16.93
N GLN A 47 6.70 0.36 -15.98
CA GLN A 47 5.87 1.55 -15.66
C GLN A 47 4.40 1.20 -15.32
N GLN A 48 4.17 0.04 -14.75
CA GLN A 48 2.85 -0.45 -14.35
C GLN A 48 2.47 -0.04 -12.92
N CYS A 49 3.45 0.29 -12.10
CA CYS A 49 3.22 0.79 -10.75
C CYS A 49 4.25 1.85 -10.35
N ILE A 50 3.94 2.56 -9.28
CA ILE A 50 4.82 3.52 -8.61
C ILE A 50 5.01 3.03 -7.18
N LEU A 51 6.25 3.04 -6.69
CA LEU A 51 6.58 2.69 -5.31
C LEU A 51 7.15 3.91 -4.61
N LEU A 52 6.55 4.28 -3.49
CA LEU A 52 7.08 5.28 -2.57
C LEU A 52 7.64 4.57 -1.34
N ALA A 53 8.79 5.02 -0.86
CA ALA A 53 9.43 4.56 0.35
C ALA A 53 9.68 5.75 1.29
N ALA A 54 9.38 5.59 2.56
CA ALA A 54 9.69 6.57 3.58
C ALA A 54 10.94 6.14 4.36
N GLU A 55 11.90 7.03 4.47
CA GLU A 55 13.10 6.86 5.28
C GLU A 55 13.00 7.69 6.56
N LEU A 56 13.48 7.15 7.66
CA LEU A 56 13.71 7.90 8.89
C LEU A 56 15.04 8.64 8.82
N GLY A 57 15.32 9.50 9.80
CA GLY A 57 16.50 10.37 9.80
C GLY A 57 17.88 9.67 9.78
N ASP A 58 17.89 8.34 9.95
CA ASP A 58 19.08 7.48 9.83
C ASP A 58 19.28 6.88 8.42
N GLY A 59 18.41 7.21 7.47
CA GLY A 59 18.42 6.68 6.11
C GLY A 59 17.83 5.26 5.99
N VAL A 60 17.23 4.73 7.06
CA VAL A 60 16.61 3.41 7.04
C VAL A 60 15.16 3.52 6.55
N VAL A 61 14.80 2.70 5.55
CA VAL A 61 13.41 2.62 5.08
C VAL A 61 12.52 2.05 6.20
N ALA A 62 11.48 2.81 6.51
CA ALA A 62 10.53 2.54 7.59
C ALA A 62 9.17 2.07 7.08
N GLY A 63 8.82 2.40 5.84
CA GLY A 63 7.55 2.03 5.25
C GLY A 63 7.50 2.28 3.75
N THR A 64 6.46 1.75 3.11
CA THR A 64 6.22 1.86 1.66
C THR A 64 4.74 1.98 1.36
N VAL A 65 4.44 2.50 0.17
CA VAL A 65 3.10 2.44 -0.45
C VAL A 65 3.26 2.31 -1.95
N GLN A 66 2.35 1.59 -2.60
CA GLN A 66 2.32 1.40 -4.04
C GLN A 66 1.10 2.05 -4.66
N ILE A 67 1.26 2.52 -5.90
CA ILE A 67 0.15 2.97 -6.76
C ILE A 67 0.21 2.12 -8.02
N ASP A 68 -0.78 1.27 -8.22
CA ASP A 68 -0.95 0.55 -9.48
C ASP A 68 -1.56 1.50 -10.50
N ILE A 69 -0.88 1.63 -11.64
CA ILE A 69 -1.28 2.47 -12.77
C ILE A 69 -1.48 1.67 -14.06
N ASP A 70 -1.34 0.36 -13.99
CA ASP A 70 -1.69 -0.57 -15.09
C ASP A 70 -3.20 -0.80 -15.10
N THR A 71 -3.91 0.12 -15.72
CA THR A 71 -5.37 0.13 -15.77
C THR A 71 -5.88 -0.18 -17.17
N MET A 72 -7.15 -0.58 -17.27
CA MET A 72 -7.80 -0.78 -18.59
C MET A 72 -7.76 0.52 -19.42
N PRO A 73 -7.75 0.42 -20.77
CA PRO A 73 -7.68 1.59 -21.65
C PRO A 73 -8.74 2.67 -21.41
N ASN A 74 -9.90 2.29 -20.87
CA ASN A 74 -10.98 3.21 -20.51
C ASN A 74 -10.84 3.82 -19.11
N GLN A 75 -9.77 3.53 -18.40
CA GLN A 75 -9.49 3.99 -17.04
C GLN A 75 -8.12 4.69 -16.91
N PRO A 76 -7.69 5.54 -17.87
CA PRO A 76 -6.36 6.13 -17.88
C PRO A 76 -6.15 7.13 -16.74
N HIS A 77 -7.21 7.57 -16.10
CA HIS A 77 -7.24 8.54 -15.00
C HIS A 77 -7.26 7.92 -13.61
N ARG A 78 -7.37 6.59 -13.51
CA ARG A 78 -7.49 5.87 -12.24
C ARG A 78 -6.15 5.27 -11.81
N GLY A 79 -5.91 5.28 -10.52
CA GLY A 79 -4.84 4.52 -9.87
C GLY A 79 -5.38 3.79 -8.65
N GLU A 80 -4.80 2.66 -8.31
CA GLU A 80 -5.13 1.89 -7.12
C GLU A 80 -3.98 1.97 -6.12
N VAL A 81 -4.27 2.49 -4.93
CA VAL A 81 -3.29 2.58 -3.84
C VAL A 81 -3.37 1.31 -3.01
N HIS A 82 -2.26 0.64 -2.83
CA HIS A 82 -2.19 -0.59 -2.06
C HIS A 82 -0.82 -0.78 -1.39
N LYS A 83 -0.72 -1.80 -0.52
CA LYS A 83 0.53 -2.13 0.16
C LYS A 83 1.13 -0.94 0.94
N LEU A 84 0.26 -0.18 1.64
CA LEU A 84 0.74 0.73 2.68
C LEU A 84 1.28 -0.12 3.84
N LEU A 85 2.58 -0.21 3.93
CA LEU A 85 3.30 -1.01 4.92
C LEU A 85 4.17 -0.09 5.78
N VAL A 86 4.08 -0.22 7.09
CA VAL A 86 4.94 0.48 8.04
C VAL A 86 5.51 -0.55 9.00
N HIS A 87 6.84 -0.63 9.08
CA HIS A 87 7.52 -1.53 10.01
C HIS A 87 7.05 -1.27 11.44
N SER A 88 6.84 -2.30 12.24
CA SER A 88 6.29 -2.20 13.60
C SER A 88 7.07 -1.22 14.48
N SER A 89 8.40 -1.16 14.36
CA SER A 89 9.25 -0.24 15.11
C SER A 89 9.05 1.24 14.75
N ALA A 90 8.46 1.52 13.58
CA ALA A 90 8.24 2.88 13.07
C ALA A 90 6.76 3.31 13.13
N ARG A 91 5.89 2.48 13.69
CA ARG A 91 4.47 2.80 13.87
C ARG A 91 4.31 3.97 14.84
N ARG A 92 3.21 4.73 14.67
CA ARG A 92 2.87 5.94 15.47
C ARG A 92 3.87 7.10 15.34
N HIS A 93 4.75 7.07 14.33
CA HIS A 93 5.66 8.17 13.99
C HIS A 93 5.20 8.95 12.75
N GLY A 94 3.95 8.80 12.32
CA GLY A 94 3.38 9.51 11.18
C GLY A 94 3.84 9.01 9.81
N VAL A 95 4.56 7.89 9.72
CA VAL A 95 5.10 7.34 8.45
C VAL A 95 3.99 7.03 7.45
N GLY A 96 2.92 6.36 7.88
CA GLY A 96 1.79 6.02 7.02
C GLY A 96 1.08 7.26 6.47
N GLU A 97 0.86 8.27 7.31
CA GLU A 97 0.26 9.54 6.88
C GLU A 97 1.17 10.30 5.90
N ALA A 98 2.47 10.34 6.15
CA ALA A 98 3.44 10.97 5.26
C ALA A 98 3.46 10.30 3.88
N LEU A 99 3.46 8.96 3.83
CA LEU A 99 3.37 8.19 2.59
C LEU A 99 2.09 8.50 1.84
N MET A 100 0.94 8.50 2.51
CA MET A 100 -0.35 8.78 1.87
C MET A 100 -0.46 10.23 1.38
N LYS A 101 0.14 11.20 2.06
CA LYS A 101 0.25 12.58 1.56
C LYS A 101 1.11 12.67 0.29
N ALA A 102 2.19 11.90 0.23
CA ALA A 102 3.07 11.86 -0.93
C ALA A 102 2.43 11.18 -2.15
N VAL A 103 1.49 10.25 -1.94
CA VAL A 103 0.74 9.58 -3.02
C VAL A 103 0.02 10.59 -3.93
N GLU A 104 -0.61 11.61 -3.38
CA GLU A 104 -1.49 12.52 -4.13
C GLU A 104 -0.76 13.29 -5.23
N PRO A 105 0.32 14.05 -4.96
CA PRO A 105 1.04 14.77 -6.02
C PRO A 105 1.71 13.82 -7.02
N VAL A 106 2.17 12.66 -6.58
CA VAL A 106 2.80 11.67 -7.45
C VAL A 106 1.78 11.04 -8.40
N ALA A 107 0.60 10.70 -7.92
CA ALA A 107 -0.49 10.18 -8.74
C ALA A 107 -0.94 11.22 -9.77
N LEU A 108 -1.12 12.49 -9.37
CA LEU A 108 -1.45 13.58 -10.29
C LEU A 108 -0.41 13.77 -11.38
N ALA A 109 0.88 13.74 -11.03
CA ALA A 109 1.98 13.82 -11.99
C ALA A 109 1.96 12.66 -13.01
N ALA A 110 1.46 11.49 -12.60
CA ALA A 110 1.25 10.33 -13.47
C ALA A 110 -0.10 10.37 -14.22
N GLY A 111 -0.87 11.46 -14.13
CA GLY A 111 -2.18 11.61 -14.76
C GLY A 111 -3.32 10.86 -14.06
N ARG A 112 -3.09 10.38 -12.84
CA ARG A 112 -4.08 9.61 -12.06
C ARG A 112 -4.75 10.51 -11.03
N TRP A 113 -5.92 11.04 -11.39
CA TRP A 113 -6.67 11.96 -10.53
C TRP A 113 -7.82 11.30 -9.76
N LEU A 114 -8.16 10.05 -10.09
CA LEU A 114 -9.08 9.23 -9.31
C LEU A 114 -8.31 8.08 -8.67
N LEU A 115 -8.29 8.04 -7.35
CA LEU A 115 -7.63 6.98 -6.59
C LEU A 115 -8.64 6.10 -5.88
N THR A 116 -8.36 4.81 -5.84
CA THR A 116 -9.10 3.80 -5.07
C THR A 116 -8.16 3.07 -4.14
N LEU A 117 -8.68 2.57 -3.05
CA LEU A 117 -7.98 1.64 -2.15
C LEU A 117 -9.00 0.79 -1.38
N ASP A 118 -8.50 -0.27 -0.79
CA ASP A 118 -9.26 -1.08 0.17
C ASP A 118 -8.45 -1.34 1.43
N THR A 119 -9.15 -1.61 2.53
CA THR A 119 -8.54 -1.96 3.82
C THR A 119 -9.43 -2.88 4.63
N ALA A 120 -8.81 -3.76 5.39
CA ALA A 120 -9.47 -4.62 6.37
C ALA A 120 -9.33 -4.12 7.82
N THR A 121 -8.58 -3.02 8.07
CA THR A 121 -8.29 -2.55 9.43
C THR A 121 -8.98 -1.23 9.74
N ALA A 122 -9.52 -1.12 10.97
CA ALA A 122 -10.15 0.11 11.44
C ALA A 122 -9.15 1.28 11.59
N ASP A 123 -7.89 1.00 11.91
CA ASP A 123 -6.86 2.04 12.05
C ASP A 123 -6.53 2.68 10.70
N ALA A 124 -6.37 1.87 9.65
CA ALA A 124 -6.16 2.38 8.30
C ALA A 124 -7.40 3.13 7.79
N ALA A 125 -8.60 2.61 8.04
CA ALA A 125 -9.85 3.28 7.69
C ALA A 125 -9.92 4.69 8.30
N ARG A 126 -9.63 4.82 9.60
CA ARG A 126 -9.59 6.12 10.29
C ARG A 126 -8.56 7.09 9.68
N LEU A 127 -7.39 6.59 9.27
CA LEU A 127 -6.38 7.39 8.58
C LEU A 127 -6.94 7.94 7.26
N TYR A 128 -7.52 7.07 6.45
CA TYR A 128 -8.05 7.46 5.14
C TYR A 128 -9.19 8.47 5.25
N GLU A 129 -10.12 8.27 6.18
CA GLU A 129 -11.21 9.20 6.44
C GLU A 129 -10.70 10.60 6.87
N ARG A 130 -9.71 10.66 7.78
CA ARG A 130 -9.06 11.94 8.15
C ARG A 130 -8.40 12.64 6.97
N MET A 131 -7.90 11.87 6.00
CA MET A 131 -7.26 12.39 4.79
C MET A 131 -8.25 12.71 3.66
N GLY A 132 -9.55 12.65 3.93
CA GLY A 132 -10.60 13.03 2.99
C GLY A 132 -10.96 11.96 1.96
N TRP A 133 -10.56 10.70 2.18
CA TRP A 133 -11.05 9.58 1.39
C TRP A 133 -12.51 9.30 1.71
N LYS A 134 -13.28 8.92 0.69
CA LYS A 134 -14.72 8.69 0.78
C LYS A 134 -15.00 7.19 0.75
N LEU A 135 -15.89 6.75 1.63
CA LEU A 135 -16.35 5.37 1.68
C LEU A 135 -17.13 5.03 0.41
N ALA A 136 -16.76 3.95 -0.26
CA ALA A 136 -17.51 3.36 -1.36
C ALA A 136 -18.44 2.24 -0.87
N GLY A 137 -17.97 1.40 0.05
CA GLY A 137 -18.75 0.32 0.62
C GLY A 137 -17.90 -0.74 1.30
N VAL A 138 -18.59 -1.75 1.87
CA VAL A 138 -17.97 -2.87 2.57
C VAL A 138 -18.40 -4.16 1.89
N ILE A 139 -17.45 -5.07 1.66
CA ILE A 139 -17.75 -6.43 1.22
C ILE A 139 -17.43 -7.39 2.37
N PRO A 140 -18.44 -8.09 2.91
CA PRO A 140 -18.22 -9.03 4.01
C PRO A 140 -17.46 -10.27 3.55
N ASN A 141 -16.66 -10.83 4.44
CA ASN A 141 -15.88 -12.06 4.20
C ASN A 141 -15.01 -12.03 2.94
N TYR A 142 -14.48 -10.86 2.59
CA TYR A 142 -13.77 -10.61 1.33
C TYR A 142 -12.41 -11.32 1.27
N ALA A 143 -11.71 -11.42 2.38
CA ALA A 143 -10.37 -11.97 2.44
C ALA A 143 -10.12 -12.76 3.73
N LEU A 144 -8.96 -13.37 3.82
CA LEU A 144 -8.42 -13.96 5.05
C LEU A 144 -7.40 -13.01 5.67
N ASN A 145 -7.50 -12.82 6.97
CA ASN A 145 -6.41 -12.31 7.78
C ASN A 145 -5.20 -13.25 7.74
N PRO A 146 -3.99 -12.81 8.12
CA PRO A 146 -2.82 -13.70 8.19
C PRO A 146 -3.03 -14.97 9.02
N ASP A 147 -3.88 -14.93 10.05
CA ASP A 147 -4.26 -16.05 10.90
C ASP A 147 -5.37 -16.96 10.31
N ARG A 148 -5.77 -16.73 9.06
CA ARG A 148 -6.81 -17.45 8.31
C ARG A 148 -8.24 -17.21 8.78
N THR A 149 -8.49 -16.25 9.63
CA THR A 149 -9.86 -15.79 9.94
C THR A 149 -10.41 -14.94 8.80
N LEU A 150 -11.71 -15.07 8.51
CA LEU A 150 -12.37 -14.23 7.52
C LEU A 150 -12.42 -12.77 7.98
N THR A 151 -12.25 -11.85 7.06
CA THR A 151 -12.35 -10.42 7.30
C THR A 151 -13.11 -9.70 6.20
N ASP A 152 -13.85 -8.69 6.59
CA ASP A 152 -14.49 -7.77 5.66
C ASP A 152 -13.46 -6.82 5.06
N THR A 153 -13.75 -6.29 3.88
CA THR A 153 -12.91 -5.27 3.25
C THR A 153 -13.74 -4.03 2.95
N THR A 154 -13.20 -2.89 3.36
CA THR A 154 -13.81 -1.58 3.14
C THR A 154 -13.11 -0.88 2.00
N PHE A 155 -13.87 -0.45 0.99
CA PHE A 155 -13.37 0.26 -0.18
C PHE A 155 -13.54 1.75 -0.02
N TYR A 156 -12.50 2.50 -0.39
CA TYR A 156 -12.46 3.96 -0.40
C TYR A 156 -12.04 4.49 -1.75
N TRP A 157 -12.42 5.73 -2.02
CA TRP A 157 -11.99 6.48 -3.20
C TRP A 157 -11.68 7.94 -2.85
N LYS A 158 -10.83 8.54 -3.66
CA LYS A 158 -10.52 9.98 -3.58
C LYS A 158 -10.33 10.54 -4.96
N GLN A 159 -11.02 11.64 -5.25
CA GLN A 159 -10.77 12.44 -6.44
C GLN A 159 -9.79 13.55 -6.08
N LEU A 160 -8.71 13.63 -6.82
CA LEU A 160 -7.68 14.64 -6.67
C LEU A 160 -8.02 15.82 -7.58
N GLU A 161 -7.83 17.03 -7.07
CA GLU A 161 -8.00 18.24 -7.87
C GLU A 161 -6.69 18.54 -8.60
N LYS A 162 -6.79 18.86 -9.89
CA LYS A 162 -5.67 19.46 -10.60
C LYS A 162 -5.52 20.87 -10.05
N GLY A 163 -4.41 21.12 -9.36
CA GLY A 163 -4.04 22.45 -8.90
C GLY A 163 -3.88 23.45 -10.07
#